data_ada0f794b2c6a8cded6f9379dd527769
#
_entry.id   ada0f794b2c6a8cded6f9379dd527769
#
_cell.length_a   1.000
_cell.length_b   1.000
_cell.length_c   1.000
_cell.angle_alpha   90.00
_cell.angle_beta   90.00
_cell.angle_gamma   90.00
#
_symmetry.space_group_name_H-M   'P 1'
#
loop_
_entity.id
_entity.type
_entity.pdbx_description
1 polymer ?
#
loop_
_entity_poly.entity_id
_entity_poly.type
_entity_poly.pdbx_seq_one_letter_code
_entity_poly.pdbx_strand_id
1 'polypeptide(L)'
;MKGLIITFLFLGFQSRGFADTPMPLVALGDSTTAGTPAFFSPAERPPNGYGNPESQYAHWITQRHPDWKVINRGIAGQRSDQILARFDSEALRFKPQVLIVLAGVNDIYQGYSTDSLKENLKKIYDRALNQNMKVLVCTILPFNSAGPEMPGKIREVNHWIKSYAEQHNLGFCDTYTATEDPAARGNLIGSPDGLHPDIPTYRKMGEAITFSLEKMIGNG
;
A
#
# COMPACT_ATOMS: atom_id res chain seq x y z
N MET A 1 41.99 -39.99 52.01
CA MET A 1 40.75 -39.33 51.57
C MET A 1 41.10 -38.62 50.30
N LYS A 2 40.63 -39.14 49.12
CA LYS A 2 40.85 -38.55 47.79
C LYS A 2 39.59 -37.80 47.39
N GLY A 3 39.69 -36.45 47.34
CA GLY A 3 38.56 -35.60 46.90
C GLY A 3 38.37 -35.66 45.39
N LEU A 4 37.15 -35.96 44.95
CA LEU A 4 36.72 -35.99 43.56
C LEU A 4 36.24 -34.58 43.16
N ILE A 5 36.99 -33.93 42.26
CA ILE A 5 36.56 -32.64 41.67
C ILE A 5 35.69 -32.95 40.46
N ILE A 6 34.37 -32.62 40.53
CA ILE A 6 33.44 -32.71 39.41
C ILE A 6 33.44 -31.36 38.70
N THR A 7 34.01 -31.31 37.50
CA THR A 7 33.97 -30.13 36.62
C THR A 7 32.66 -30.15 35.84
N PHE A 8 31.77 -29.20 36.11
CA PHE A 8 30.56 -28.99 35.29
C PHE A 8 30.93 -28.23 34.02
N LEU A 9 30.84 -28.92 32.88
CA LEU A 9 30.91 -28.30 31.56
C LEU A 9 29.58 -27.62 31.29
N PHE A 10 29.54 -26.29 31.33
CA PHE A 10 28.41 -25.49 30.80
C PHE A 10 28.47 -25.51 29.28
N LEU A 11 27.66 -26.36 28.63
CA LEU A 11 27.36 -26.22 27.20
C LEU A 11 26.46 -25.00 26.99
N GLY A 12 27.06 -23.91 26.60
CA GLY A 12 26.29 -22.72 26.14
C GLY A 12 25.50 -23.08 24.89
N PHE A 13 24.19 -23.22 25.02
CA PHE A 13 23.28 -23.23 23.90
C PHE A 13 23.31 -21.82 23.26
N GLN A 14 24.10 -21.64 22.20
CA GLN A 14 23.93 -20.50 21.31
C GLN A 14 22.60 -20.70 20.60
N SER A 15 21.57 -19.96 21.00
CA SER A 15 20.35 -19.79 20.22
C SER A 15 20.77 -19.19 18.86
N ARG A 16 20.80 -20.02 17.82
CA ARG A 16 20.82 -19.53 16.44
C ARG A 16 19.52 -18.75 16.29
N GLY A 17 19.64 -17.43 16.29
CA GLY A 17 18.55 -16.55 15.89
C GLY A 17 18.06 -17.04 14.53
N PHE A 18 16.82 -17.52 14.46
CA PHE A 18 16.12 -17.66 13.20
C PHE A 18 16.15 -16.27 12.57
N ALA A 19 16.78 -16.13 11.41
CA ALA A 19 16.62 -14.90 10.63
C ALA A 19 15.11 -14.74 10.41
N ASP A 20 14.50 -13.75 11.07
CA ASP A 20 13.09 -13.49 10.94
C ASP A 20 12.78 -13.31 9.46
N THR A 21 11.92 -14.22 8.93
CA THR A 21 11.52 -14.13 7.52
C THR A 21 10.78 -12.80 7.34
N PRO A 22 11.22 -11.94 6.40
CA PRO A 22 10.60 -10.64 6.22
C PRO A 22 9.09 -10.76 6.06
N MET A 23 8.34 -9.93 6.79
CA MET A 23 6.88 -9.92 6.73
C MET A 23 6.41 -9.53 5.33
N PRO A 24 5.65 -10.39 4.63
CA PRO A 24 5.20 -10.08 3.27
C PRO A 24 3.99 -9.15 3.29
N LEU A 25 4.12 -7.99 2.64
CA LEU A 25 3.06 -7.05 2.35
C LEU A 25 2.87 -6.96 0.83
N VAL A 26 1.64 -6.90 0.35
CA VAL A 26 1.35 -6.61 -1.06
C VAL A 26 0.73 -5.22 -1.17
N ALA A 27 1.30 -4.40 -2.04
CA ALA A 27 0.75 -3.11 -2.45
C ALA A 27 0.00 -3.30 -3.78
N LEU A 28 -1.33 -3.33 -3.71
CA LEU A 28 -2.22 -3.57 -4.85
C LEU A 28 -2.88 -2.26 -5.28
N GLY A 29 -2.76 -1.90 -6.56
CA GLY A 29 -3.34 -0.65 -7.05
C GLY A 29 -3.02 -0.36 -8.51
N ASP A 30 -3.15 0.90 -8.88
CA ASP A 30 -2.95 1.44 -10.21
C ASP A 30 -1.56 2.08 -10.41
N SER A 31 -1.46 3.11 -11.26
CA SER A 31 -0.23 3.86 -11.54
C SER A 31 0.38 4.52 -10.31
N THR A 32 -0.44 4.99 -9.37
CA THR A 32 0.04 5.63 -8.13
C THR A 32 0.67 4.61 -7.18
N THR A 33 0.29 3.36 -7.28
CA THR A 33 0.95 2.23 -6.60
C THR A 33 2.18 1.77 -7.38
N ALA A 34 2.08 1.68 -8.71
CA ALA A 34 3.20 1.26 -9.57
C ALA A 34 4.43 2.14 -9.41
N GLY A 35 4.24 3.47 -9.38
CA GLY A 35 5.33 4.45 -9.27
C GLY A 35 5.50 5.29 -10.53
N THR A 36 4.44 5.41 -11.33
CA THR A 36 4.40 6.22 -12.56
C THR A 36 4.63 7.71 -12.22
N PRO A 37 5.35 8.47 -13.08
CA PRO A 37 5.88 8.06 -14.39
C PRO A 37 7.30 7.50 -14.35
N ALA A 38 8.04 7.63 -13.25
CA ALA A 38 9.47 7.36 -13.22
C ALA A 38 9.83 5.92 -12.86
N PHE A 39 8.86 5.08 -12.51
CA PHE A 39 9.05 3.68 -12.21
C PHE A 39 7.93 2.81 -12.79
N PHE A 40 8.31 1.64 -13.30
CA PHE A 40 7.43 0.54 -13.68
C PHE A 40 7.53 -0.55 -12.63
N SER A 41 6.40 -0.98 -12.08
CA SER A 41 6.36 -1.99 -11.02
C SER A 41 6.84 -3.36 -11.49
N PRO A 42 7.16 -4.30 -10.56
CA PRO A 42 7.39 -5.71 -10.90
C PRO A 42 6.20 -6.42 -11.54
N ALA A 43 4.99 -5.86 -11.47
CA ALA A 43 3.83 -6.36 -12.21
C ALA A 43 3.89 -6.00 -13.68
N GLU A 44 4.47 -4.83 -14.00
CA GLU A 44 4.61 -4.30 -15.36
C GLU A 44 5.91 -4.74 -16.03
N ARG A 45 7.00 -4.82 -15.27
CA ARG A 45 8.35 -5.19 -15.71
C ARG A 45 8.97 -6.23 -14.75
N PRO A 46 8.61 -7.50 -14.88
CA PRO A 46 9.19 -8.56 -14.05
C PRO A 46 10.68 -8.75 -14.28
N PRO A 47 11.44 -9.23 -13.30
CA PRO A 47 11.00 -9.59 -11.94
C PRO A 47 11.02 -8.42 -10.94
N ASN A 48 11.79 -7.34 -11.20
CA ASN A 48 12.12 -6.32 -10.18
C ASN A 48 11.51 -4.94 -10.46
N GLY A 49 10.81 -4.76 -11.58
CA GLY A 49 10.44 -3.43 -12.06
C GLY A 49 11.61 -2.74 -12.79
N TYR A 50 11.39 -1.49 -13.21
CA TYR A 50 12.39 -0.70 -13.92
C TYR A 50 12.17 0.79 -13.69
N GLY A 51 13.25 1.55 -13.55
CA GLY A 51 13.22 3.01 -13.37
C GLY A 51 13.73 3.45 -12.01
N ASN A 52 13.32 4.65 -11.55
CA ASN A 52 13.73 5.18 -10.26
C ASN A 52 12.88 4.61 -9.11
N PRO A 53 13.45 3.77 -8.22
CA PRO A 53 12.70 3.15 -7.14
C PRO A 53 12.12 4.15 -6.13
N GLU A 54 12.67 5.35 -5.99
CA GLU A 54 12.15 6.39 -5.11
C GLU A 54 10.79 6.94 -5.56
N SER A 55 10.40 6.67 -6.81
CA SER A 55 9.11 7.08 -7.40
C SER A 55 7.95 6.15 -7.01
N GLN A 56 8.08 5.38 -5.94
CA GLN A 56 7.01 4.52 -5.42
C GLN A 56 7.00 4.52 -3.89
N TYR A 57 5.82 4.56 -3.28
CA TYR A 57 5.70 4.55 -1.82
C TYR A 57 6.24 3.26 -1.18
N ALA A 58 6.21 2.13 -1.89
CA ALA A 58 6.74 0.85 -1.42
C ALA A 58 8.25 0.91 -1.09
N HIS A 59 9.02 1.69 -1.85
CA HIS A 59 10.44 1.95 -1.56
C HIS A 59 10.61 2.60 -0.17
N TRP A 60 9.85 3.65 0.11
CA TRP A 60 9.96 4.41 1.36
C TRP A 60 9.52 3.61 2.58
N ILE A 61 8.50 2.73 2.43
CA ILE A 61 8.11 1.78 3.46
C ILE A 61 9.28 0.82 3.77
N THR A 62 9.90 0.24 2.74
CA THR A 62 11.03 -0.70 2.91
C THR A 62 12.27 -0.01 3.47
N GLN A 63 12.54 1.26 3.13
CA GLN A 63 13.62 2.04 3.73
C GLN A 63 13.42 2.24 5.24
N ARG A 64 12.19 2.43 5.69
CA ARG A 64 11.86 2.59 7.11
C ARG A 64 11.83 1.26 7.86
N HIS A 65 11.33 0.20 7.21
CA HIS A 65 11.20 -1.15 7.75
C HIS A 65 11.85 -2.17 6.81
N PRO A 66 13.17 -2.42 6.91
CA PRO A 66 13.86 -3.41 6.07
C PRO A 66 13.41 -4.85 6.32
N ASP A 67 12.78 -5.11 7.45
CA ASP A 67 12.13 -6.37 7.84
C ASP A 67 10.75 -6.59 7.18
N TRP A 68 10.20 -5.58 6.49
CA TRP A 68 8.97 -5.67 5.73
C TRP A 68 9.26 -5.87 4.25
N LYS A 69 8.79 -6.97 3.69
CA LYS A 69 8.90 -7.25 2.27
C LYS A 69 7.70 -6.69 1.53
N VAL A 70 7.78 -5.45 1.06
CA VAL A 70 6.71 -4.82 0.28
C VAL A 70 6.81 -5.24 -1.19
N ILE A 71 5.79 -5.94 -1.67
CA ILE A 71 5.68 -6.44 -3.05
C ILE A 71 4.76 -5.48 -3.80
N ASN A 72 5.34 -4.64 -4.66
CA ASN A 72 4.57 -3.70 -5.48
C ASN A 72 3.86 -4.43 -6.63
N ARG A 73 2.53 -4.38 -6.64
CA ARG A 73 1.64 -4.96 -7.64
C ARG A 73 0.71 -3.89 -8.24
N GLY A 74 1.21 -2.66 -8.38
CA GLY A 74 0.57 -1.60 -9.14
C GLY A 74 0.68 -1.84 -10.65
N ILE A 75 -0.34 -1.48 -11.43
CA ILE A 75 -0.31 -1.48 -12.90
C ILE A 75 -0.97 -0.19 -13.39
N ALA A 76 -0.22 0.59 -14.19
CA ALA A 76 -0.66 1.88 -14.67
C ALA A 76 -1.96 1.80 -15.49
N GLY A 77 -2.84 2.79 -15.31
CA GLY A 77 -4.11 2.93 -16.04
C GLY A 77 -5.23 2.00 -15.60
N GLN A 78 -5.00 1.07 -14.66
CA GLN A 78 -6.03 0.12 -14.26
C GLN A 78 -7.10 0.74 -13.35
N ARG A 79 -8.35 0.37 -13.63
CA ARG A 79 -9.52 0.64 -12.81
C ARG A 79 -9.72 -0.46 -11.76
N SER A 80 -10.61 -0.17 -10.83
CA SER A 80 -10.95 -1.08 -9.73
C SER A 80 -11.42 -2.46 -10.18
N ASP A 81 -12.20 -2.57 -11.28
CA ASP A 81 -12.65 -3.84 -11.86
C ASP A 81 -11.49 -4.69 -12.38
N GLN A 82 -10.51 -4.07 -13.03
CA GLN A 82 -9.31 -4.74 -13.55
C GLN A 82 -8.39 -5.19 -12.42
N ILE A 83 -8.26 -4.38 -11.36
CA ILE A 83 -7.50 -4.71 -10.15
C ILE A 83 -8.15 -5.90 -9.42
N LEU A 84 -9.49 -5.89 -9.29
CA LEU A 84 -10.26 -7.00 -8.72
C LEU A 84 -10.07 -8.29 -9.51
N ALA A 85 -10.10 -8.22 -10.84
CA ALA A 85 -9.94 -9.39 -11.72
C ALA A 85 -8.60 -10.13 -11.53
N ARG A 86 -7.53 -9.41 -11.16
CA ARG A 86 -6.20 -10.00 -10.93
C ARG A 86 -5.85 -10.23 -9.46
N PHE A 87 -6.80 -10.12 -8.56
CA PHE A 87 -6.55 -10.24 -7.11
C PHE A 87 -5.82 -11.55 -6.76
N ASP A 88 -6.25 -12.69 -7.28
CA ASP A 88 -5.65 -13.98 -6.94
C ASP A 88 -4.22 -14.11 -7.45
N SER A 89 -3.98 -13.71 -8.70
CA SER A 89 -2.66 -13.80 -9.33
C SER A 89 -1.68 -12.73 -8.84
N GLU A 90 -2.16 -11.59 -8.33
CA GLU A 90 -1.32 -10.43 -8.02
C GLU A 90 -1.28 -10.07 -6.53
N ALA A 91 -2.19 -10.63 -5.72
CA ALA A 91 -2.16 -10.47 -4.28
C ALA A 91 -2.08 -11.83 -3.57
N LEU A 92 -3.08 -12.69 -3.73
CA LEU A 92 -3.24 -13.91 -2.96
C LEU A 92 -2.07 -14.90 -3.13
N ARG A 93 -1.52 -15.02 -4.35
CA ARG A 93 -0.38 -15.93 -4.61
C ARG A 93 0.84 -15.67 -3.75
N PHE A 94 1.03 -14.43 -3.26
CA PHE A 94 2.17 -14.06 -2.42
C PHE A 94 1.94 -14.35 -0.94
N LYS A 95 0.73 -14.80 -0.57
CA LYS A 95 0.33 -15.10 0.81
C LYS A 95 0.70 -13.96 1.78
N PRO A 96 0.31 -12.70 1.48
CA PRO A 96 0.71 -11.57 2.31
C PRO A 96 0.00 -11.61 3.66
N GLN A 97 0.67 -11.11 4.69
CA GLN A 97 0.04 -10.83 5.98
C GLN A 97 -0.77 -9.54 5.92
N VAL A 98 -0.34 -8.59 5.09
CA VAL A 98 -0.99 -7.29 4.90
C VAL A 98 -1.21 -7.00 3.43
N LEU A 99 -2.42 -6.57 3.09
CA LEU A 99 -2.76 -6.01 1.79
C LEU A 99 -2.94 -4.49 1.92
N ILE A 100 -2.17 -3.71 1.17
CA ILE A 100 -2.34 -2.27 1.02
C ILE A 100 -3.11 -2.05 -0.28
N VAL A 101 -4.24 -1.32 -0.23
CA VAL A 101 -5.07 -1.04 -1.41
C VAL A 101 -5.16 0.46 -1.64
N LEU A 102 -4.67 0.91 -2.81
CA LEU A 102 -4.81 2.27 -3.30
C LEU A 102 -5.26 2.19 -4.77
N ALA A 103 -6.53 2.50 -5.03
CA ALA A 103 -7.15 2.36 -6.35
C ALA A 103 -8.39 3.25 -6.49
N GLY A 104 -8.75 3.59 -7.71
CA GLY A 104 -10.02 4.26 -8.03
C GLY A 104 -9.87 5.57 -8.77
N VAL A 105 -8.68 6.16 -8.87
CA VAL A 105 -8.48 7.40 -9.64
C VAL A 105 -8.85 7.21 -11.11
N ASN A 106 -8.52 6.05 -11.70
CA ASN A 106 -8.82 5.76 -13.09
C ASN A 106 -10.32 5.54 -13.35
N ASP A 107 -11.06 5.00 -12.38
CA ASP A 107 -12.52 4.88 -12.48
C ASP A 107 -13.15 6.27 -12.61
N ILE A 108 -12.75 7.21 -11.75
CA ILE A 108 -13.23 8.59 -11.75
C ILE A 108 -12.79 9.32 -13.01
N TYR A 109 -11.49 9.21 -13.37
CA TYR A 109 -10.92 9.87 -14.54
C TYR A 109 -11.56 9.43 -15.86
N GLN A 110 -11.90 8.13 -15.97
CA GLN A 110 -12.53 7.53 -17.14
C GLN A 110 -14.07 7.63 -17.12
N GLY A 111 -14.66 8.30 -16.11
CA GLY A 111 -16.09 8.58 -16.03
C GLY A 111 -16.96 7.40 -15.57
N TYR A 112 -16.37 6.40 -14.92
CA TYR A 112 -17.14 5.30 -14.31
C TYR A 112 -17.89 5.77 -13.06
N SER A 113 -18.95 5.04 -12.68
CA SER A 113 -19.76 5.43 -11.53
C SER A 113 -19.01 5.18 -10.22
N THR A 114 -19.20 6.08 -9.24
CA THR A 114 -18.65 5.91 -7.90
C THR A 114 -19.22 4.69 -7.20
N ASP A 115 -20.46 4.28 -7.50
CA ASP A 115 -21.07 3.09 -6.92
C ASP A 115 -20.40 1.80 -7.41
N SER A 116 -20.10 1.70 -8.72
CA SER A 116 -19.34 0.56 -9.26
C SER A 116 -17.94 0.49 -8.66
N LEU A 117 -17.28 1.63 -8.51
CA LEU A 117 -15.97 1.72 -7.85
C LEU A 117 -16.02 1.22 -6.40
N LYS A 118 -16.98 1.71 -5.60
CA LYS A 118 -17.17 1.29 -4.19
C LYS A 118 -17.43 -0.21 -4.09
N GLU A 119 -18.28 -0.76 -4.98
CA GLU A 119 -18.58 -2.19 -5.00
C GLU A 119 -17.34 -3.05 -5.34
N ASN A 120 -16.51 -2.62 -6.29
CA ASN A 120 -15.26 -3.32 -6.62
C ASN A 120 -14.26 -3.26 -5.46
N LEU A 121 -14.07 -2.09 -4.85
CA LEU A 121 -13.21 -1.93 -3.67
C LEU A 121 -13.70 -2.82 -2.52
N LYS A 122 -15.02 -2.83 -2.24
CA LYS A 122 -15.63 -3.72 -1.25
C LYS A 122 -15.26 -5.18 -1.50
N LYS A 123 -15.41 -5.65 -2.75
CA LYS A 123 -15.06 -7.04 -3.12
C LYS A 123 -13.58 -7.35 -2.90
N ILE A 124 -12.68 -6.40 -3.20
CA ILE A 124 -11.24 -6.56 -2.93
C ILE A 124 -10.99 -6.70 -1.43
N TYR A 125 -11.60 -5.83 -0.60
CA TYR A 125 -11.43 -5.84 0.85
C TYR A 125 -11.98 -7.13 1.46
N ASP A 126 -13.22 -7.52 1.09
CA ASP A 126 -13.87 -8.74 1.59
C ASP A 126 -13.07 -10.01 1.21
N ARG A 127 -12.54 -10.07 -0.03
CA ARG A 127 -11.70 -11.21 -0.45
C ARG A 127 -10.42 -11.30 0.39
N ALA A 128 -9.78 -10.18 0.70
CA ALA A 128 -8.58 -10.17 1.55
C ALA A 128 -8.90 -10.60 2.97
N LEU A 129 -9.98 -10.10 3.56
CA LEU A 129 -10.43 -10.47 4.91
C LEU A 129 -10.76 -11.97 4.99
N ASN A 130 -11.45 -12.52 3.98
CA ASN A 130 -11.76 -13.95 3.90
C ASN A 130 -10.52 -14.85 3.80
N GLN A 131 -9.37 -14.28 3.48
CA GLN A 131 -8.06 -14.94 3.48
C GLN A 131 -7.21 -14.62 4.73
N ASN A 132 -7.84 -14.04 5.77
CA ASN A 132 -7.20 -13.64 7.03
C ASN A 132 -6.05 -12.62 6.85
N MET A 133 -6.08 -11.83 5.78
CA MET A 133 -5.14 -10.72 5.60
C MET A 133 -5.57 -9.52 6.44
N LYS A 134 -4.63 -8.81 7.07
CA LYS A 134 -4.88 -7.43 7.51
C LYS A 134 -4.97 -6.55 6.27
N VAL A 135 -5.94 -5.65 6.22
CA VAL A 135 -6.15 -4.76 5.06
C VAL A 135 -5.93 -3.32 5.48
N LEU A 136 -5.01 -2.63 4.82
CA LEU A 136 -4.84 -1.18 4.90
C LEU A 136 -5.46 -0.55 3.66
N VAL A 137 -6.53 0.22 3.84
CA VAL A 137 -7.18 0.96 2.77
C VAL A 137 -6.68 2.39 2.74
N CYS A 138 -6.32 2.88 1.53
CA CYS A 138 -5.81 4.22 1.31
C CYS A 138 -6.83 5.04 0.53
N THR A 139 -6.93 6.35 0.84
CA THR A 139 -7.77 7.27 0.08
C THR A 139 -7.17 7.57 -1.29
N ILE A 140 -8.03 7.79 -2.30
CA ILE A 140 -7.64 8.23 -3.63
C ILE A 140 -7.01 9.62 -3.51
N LEU A 141 -5.87 9.84 -4.18
CA LEU A 141 -5.14 11.11 -4.15
C LEU A 141 -5.91 12.24 -4.87
N PRO A 142 -5.64 13.51 -4.54
CA PRO A 142 -6.02 14.60 -5.41
C PRO A 142 -5.22 14.53 -6.72
N PHE A 143 -5.66 15.22 -7.77
CA PHE A 143 -4.87 15.42 -8.98
C PHE A 143 -5.19 16.75 -9.67
N ASN A 144 -4.15 17.40 -10.24
CA ASN A 144 -4.19 18.79 -10.66
C ASN A 144 -4.99 19.01 -11.97
N SER A 145 -5.12 17.95 -12.78
CA SER A 145 -5.86 17.98 -14.05
C SER A 145 -7.32 17.54 -13.90
N ALA A 146 -7.85 17.53 -12.67
CA ALA A 146 -9.22 17.12 -12.40
C ALA A 146 -10.24 18.07 -13.04
N GLY A 147 -11.15 17.53 -13.84
CA GLY A 147 -12.33 18.27 -14.29
C GLY A 147 -13.24 18.67 -13.10
N PRO A 148 -14.15 19.62 -13.30
CA PRO A 148 -14.87 20.29 -12.20
C PRO A 148 -15.67 19.36 -11.29
N GLU A 149 -16.15 18.21 -11.78
CA GLU A 149 -16.93 17.24 -11.00
C GLU A 149 -16.06 16.22 -10.25
N MET A 150 -14.82 15.99 -10.71
CA MET A 150 -13.97 14.92 -10.21
C MET A 150 -13.56 15.09 -8.74
N PRO A 151 -13.22 16.29 -8.24
CA PRO A 151 -12.92 16.48 -6.83
C PRO A 151 -14.08 16.11 -5.89
N GLY A 152 -15.33 16.34 -6.34
CA GLY A 152 -16.53 15.91 -5.61
C GLY A 152 -16.63 14.40 -5.49
N LYS A 153 -16.42 13.69 -6.63
CA LYS A 153 -16.44 12.22 -6.67
C LYS A 153 -15.31 11.60 -5.84
N ILE A 154 -14.11 12.19 -5.89
CA ILE A 154 -12.97 11.74 -5.05
C ILE A 154 -13.33 11.85 -3.57
N ARG A 155 -13.84 13.00 -3.14
CA ARG A 155 -14.23 13.20 -1.72
C ARG A 155 -15.35 12.24 -1.30
N GLU A 156 -16.33 11.99 -2.15
CA GLU A 156 -17.41 11.03 -1.91
C GLU A 156 -16.86 9.62 -1.68
N VAL A 157 -15.99 9.14 -2.58
CA VAL A 157 -15.40 7.79 -2.47
C VAL A 157 -14.46 7.72 -1.27
N ASN A 158 -13.64 8.74 -1.01
CA ASN A 158 -12.74 8.77 0.13
C ASN A 158 -13.48 8.78 1.48
N HIS A 159 -14.61 9.47 1.55
CA HIS A 159 -15.49 9.40 2.72
C HIS A 159 -16.05 7.98 2.92
N TRP A 160 -16.49 7.34 1.83
CA TRP A 160 -16.96 5.95 1.88
C TRP A 160 -15.84 4.99 2.31
N ILE A 161 -14.60 5.12 1.76
CA ILE A 161 -13.44 4.30 2.16
C ILE A 161 -13.20 4.40 3.66
N LYS A 162 -13.22 5.62 4.22
CA LYS A 162 -13.04 5.85 5.66
C LYS A 162 -14.14 5.19 6.47
N SER A 163 -15.40 5.44 6.13
CA SER A 163 -16.55 4.87 6.84
C SER A 163 -16.56 3.34 6.77
N TYR A 164 -16.20 2.77 5.62
CA TYR A 164 -16.10 1.31 5.44
C TYR A 164 -14.97 0.73 6.33
N ALA A 165 -13.82 1.39 6.37
CA ALA A 165 -12.72 0.96 7.23
C ALA A 165 -13.10 0.96 8.72
N GLU A 166 -13.77 2.02 9.18
CA GLU A 166 -14.27 2.13 10.56
C GLU A 166 -15.28 1.03 10.90
N GLN A 167 -16.25 0.77 10.01
CA GLN A 167 -17.29 -0.24 10.20
C GLN A 167 -16.77 -1.68 10.22
N HIS A 168 -15.69 -1.96 9.47
CA HIS A 168 -15.11 -3.30 9.31
C HIS A 168 -13.79 -3.49 10.04
N ASN A 169 -13.39 -2.51 10.87
CA ASN A 169 -12.12 -2.53 11.64
C ASN A 169 -10.89 -2.76 10.75
N LEU A 170 -10.85 -2.10 9.58
CA LEU A 170 -9.70 -2.11 8.68
C LEU A 170 -8.69 -1.04 9.07
N GLY A 171 -7.43 -1.24 8.68
CA GLY A 171 -6.45 -0.15 8.69
C GLY A 171 -6.85 0.94 7.69
N PHE A 172 -6.65 2.20 8.07
CA PHE A 172 -6.98 3.36 7.23
C PHE A 172 -5.79 4.30 7.12
N CYS A 173 -5.51 4.75 5.89
CA CYS A 173 -4.51 5.78 5.61
C CYS A 173 -5.13 6.89 4.76
N ASP A 174 -5.11 8.13 5.26
CA ASP A 174 -5.53 9.30 4.50
C ASP A 174 -4.39 9.82 3.62
N THR A 175 -4.15 9.10 2.52
CA THR A 175 -3.16 9.49 1.50
C THR A 175 -3.55 10.76 0.76
N TYR A 176 -4.85 11.06 0.66
CA TYR A 176 -5.33 12.32 0.07
C TYR A 176 -4.77 13.51 0.83
N THR A 177 -5.04 13.60 2.14
CA THR A 177 -4.56 14.71 2.98
C THR A 177 -3.04 14.76 3.07
N ALA A 178 -2.36 13.60 3.09
CA ALA A 178 -0.90 13.54 3.14
C ALA A 178 -0.22 14.13 1.89
N THR A 179 -0.91 14.16 0.75
CA THR A 179 -0.37 14.59 -0.54
C THR A 179 -1.03 15.84 -1.11
N GLU A 180 -2.08 16.34 -0.47
CA GLU A 180 -2.77 17.57 -0.89
C GLU A 180 -1.88 18.81 -0.69
N ASP A 181 -1.86 19.71 -1.67
CA ASP A 181 -1.19 21.01 -1.55
C ASP A 181 -2.00 21.93 -0.60
N PRO A 182 -1.45 22.33 0.55
CA PRO A 182 -2.14 23.21 1.46
C PRO A 182 -2.43 24.62 0.87
N ALA A 183 -1.65 25.02 -0.13
CA ALA A 183 -1.83 26.31 -0.83
C ALA A 183 -2.81 26.22 -2.00
N ALA A 184 -3.04 25.01 -2.53
CA ALA A 184 -3.94 24.76 -3.67
C ALA A 184 -4.79 23.50 -3.42
N ARG A 185 -5.79 23.63 -2.54
CA ARG A 185 -6.68 22.55 -2.13
C ARG A 185 -7.25 21.77 -3.31
N GLY A 186 -7.23 20.45 -3.21
CA GLY A 186 -7.65 19.54 -4.27
C GLY A 186 -6.56 19.19 -5.29
N ASN A 187 -5.36 19.76 -5.16
CA ASN A 187 -4.21 19.46 -5.98
C ASN A 187 -3.17 18.64 -5.23
N LEU A 188 -2.35 17.88 -5.97
CA LEU A 188 -1.13 17.28 -5.46
C LEU A 188 -0.08 18.36 -5.15
N ILE A 189 0.63 18.23 -4.02
CA ILE A 189 1.70 19.16 -3.63
C ILE A 189 2.88 19.14 -4.62
N GLY A 190 3.11 18.04 -5.32
CA GLY A 190 4.10 17.87 -6.38
C GLY A 190 3.63 16.84 -7.39
N SER A 191 3.57 17.26 -8.66
CA SER A 191 3.15 16.40 -9.77
C SER A 191 3.76 16.86 -11.08
N PRO A 192 4.53 15.98 -11.78
CA PRO A 192 5.15 16.33 -13.06
C PRO A 192 4.15 16.41 -14.22
N ASP A 193 3.02 15.72 -14.13
CA ASP A 193 2.04 15.58 -15.21
C ASP A 193 0.60 15.96 -14.79
N GLY A 194 0.45 16.45 -13.56
CA GLY A 194 -0.85 16.84 -13.00
C GLY A 194 -1.70 15.70 -12.49
N LEU A 195 -1.24 14.45 -12.59
CA LEU A 195 -1.97 13.25 -12.15
C LEU A 195 -1.14 12.40 -11.17
N HIS A 196 0.14 12.23 -11.44
CA HIS A 196 1.01 11.36 -10.66
C HIS A 196 1.91 12.16 -9.72
N PRO A 197 2.19 11.64 -8.50
CA PRO A 197 3.11 12.27 -7.56
C PRO A 197 4.54 12.37 -8.11
N ASP A 198 5.26 13.44 -7.75
CA ASP A 198 6.71 13.48 -7.85
C ASP A 198 7.38 12.67 -6.72
N ILE A 199 8.71 12.53 -6.76
CA ILE A 199 9.47 11.74 -5.77
C ILE A 199 9.25 12.24 -4.33
N PRO A 200 9.35 13.57 -4.03
CA PRO A 200 9.04 14.08 -2.69
C PRO A 200 7.62 13.74 -2.21
N THR A 201 6.64 13.76 -3.12
CA THR A 201 5.25 13.41 -2.79
C THR A 201 5.08 11.90 -2.58
N TYR A 202 5.74 11.05 -3.38
CA TYR A 202 5.80 9.60 -3.10
C TYR A 202 6.44 9.28 -1.75
N ARG A 203 7.45 10.05 -1.33
CA ARG A 203 8.03 9.92 0.01
C ARG A 203 6.99 10.23 1.09
N LYS A 204 6.26 11.34 0.98
CA LYS A 204 5.17 11.69 1.92
C LYS A 204 4.09 10.60 1.98
N MET A 205 3.70 10.03 0.84
CA MET A 205 2.80 8.87 0.80
C MET A 205 3.36 7.69 1.57
N GLY A 206 4.62 7.32 1.31
CA GLY A 206 5.31 6.23 1.98
C GLY A 206 5.37 6.42 3.50
N GLU A 207 5.69 7.64 3.96
CA GLU A 207 5.71 8.00 5.39
C GLU A 207 4.31 7.86 6.03
N ALA A 208 3.26 8.35 5.37
CA ALA A 208 1.88 8.26 5.88
C ALA A 208 1.37 6.81 5.93
N ILE A 209 1.66 6.03 4.88
CA ILE A 209 1.29 4.61 4.81
C ILE A 209 2.07 3.82 5.87
N THR A 210 3.36 4.08 6.05
CA THR A 210 4.18 3.44 7.08
C THR A 210 3.62 3.67 8.47
N PHE A 211 3.32 4.92 8.82
CA PHE A 211 2.71 5.26 10.10
C PHE A 211 1.39 4.51 10.34
N SER A 212 0.54 4.41 9.31
CA SER A 212 -0.73 3.68 9.40
C SER A 212 -0.54 2.16 9.55
N LEU A 213 0.48 1.60 8.90
CA LEU A 213 0.88 0.19 9.04
C LEU A 213 1.41 -0.10 10.45
N GLU A 214 2.31 0.74 10.98
CA GLU A 214 2.86 0.61 12.35
C GLU A 214 1.73 0.57 13.37
N LYS A 215 0.76 1.49 13.25
CA LYS A 215 -0.42 1.54 14.12
C LYS A 215 -1.29 0.28 14.00
N MET A 216 -1.54 -0.19 12.78
CA MET A 216 -2.38 -1.36 12.51
C MET A 216 -1.71 -2.67 12.98
N ILE A 217 -0.39 -2.80 12.81
CA ILE A 217 0.37 -4.00 13.15
C ILE A 217 0.67 -4.04 14.65
N GLY A 218 1.02 -2.90 15.27
CA GLY A 218 1.37 -2.78 16.68
C GLY A 218 0.20 -2.89 17.64
N ASN A 219 -1.05 -2.77 17.17
CA ASN A 219 -2.28 -2.90 17.96
C ASN A 219 -2.92 -4.31 17.85
N GLY A 220 -2.21 -5.29 17.31
CA GLY A 220 -2.70 -6.65 17.08
C GLY A 220 -2.12 -7.69 18.02
#